data_3e640f7340391fc0d527216ad8e51a14
#
_entry.id   3e640f7340391fc0d527216ad8e51a14
#
_cell.length_a   1.000
_cell.length_b   1.000
_cell.length_c   1.000
_cell.angle_alpha   90.00
_cell.angle_beta   90.00
_cell.angle_gamma   90.00
#
_symmetry.space_group_name_H-M   'P 1'
#
loop_
_entity.id
_entity.type
_entity.pdbx_description
1 polymer ?
#
loop_
_entity_poly.entity_id
_entity_poly.type
_entity_poly.pdbx_seq_one_letter_code
_entity_poly.pdbx_strand_id
1 'polypeptide(L)'
;MNTYAYTPDPISWVDPLGLSCKPEVVYRGDKRHPKIIFREGFQPLGDSKNVYLHAVDNKNPPSNFISTSMDMERSVEFASMYNTPGFLYIIKKPNNGVDVNKFLGNKSPYPHEAEIAVPGSISPKDIIGVTPINADGSFVGFSFLNPLR
;
A
#
# COMPACT_ATOMS: atom_id res chain seq x y z
N MET A 1 1.58 -12.89 24.28
CA MET A 1 0.52 -12.26 23.52
C MET A 1 1.09 -11.34 22.44
N ASN A 2 0.42 -11.24 21.42
CA ASN A 2 0.86 -10.45 20.32
C ASN A 2 0.16 -9.10 20.30
N THR A 3 0.76 -8.11 20.98
CA THR A 3 0.11 -6.81 21.10
C THR A 3 0.01 -6.04 19.80
N TYR A 4 0.92 -6.28 18.88
CA TYR A 4 0.82 -5.55 17.61
C TYR A 4 -0.28 -6.08 16.71
N ALA A 5 -0.87 -7.21 17.04
CA ALA A 5 -2.04 -7.66 16.32
C ALA A 5 -3.19 -6.65 16.39
N TYR A 6 -3.18 -5.78 17.38
CA TYR A 6 -4.21 -4.77 17.55
C TYR A 6 -3.81 -3.41 17.03
N THR A 7 -2.57 -3.25 16.67
CA THR A 7 -2.02 -1.95 16.32
C THR A 7 -2.18 -1.71 14.83
N PRO A 8 -2.79 -0.61 14.42
CA PRO A 8 -2.78 -0.22 13.02
C PRO A 8 -1.46 0.41 12.59
N ASP A 9 -0.56 0.68 13.54
CA ASP A 9 0.73 1.28 13.25
C ASP A 9 1.84 0.25 13.35
N PRO A 10 2.22 -0.39 12.22
CA PRO A 10 3.27 -1.41 12.22
C PRO A 10 4.66 -0.84 12.46
N ILE A 11 4.83 0.46 12.37
CA ILE A 11 6.13 1.11 12.49
C ILE A 11 6.70 0.93 13.88
N SER A 12 5.87 0.87 14.90
CA SER A 12 6.31 0.74 16.27
C SER A 12 7.04 -0.57 16.57
N TRP A 13 6.98 -1.55 15.66
CA TRP A 13 7.62 -2.85 15.89
C TRP A 13 9.10 -2.85 15.55
N VAL A 14 9.56 -1.92 14.75
CA VAL A 14 10.81 -2.10 14.02
C VAL A 14 12.00 -1.43 14.64
N ASP A 15 11.82 -0.77 15.76
CA ASP A 15 12.93 -0.14 16.46
C ASP A 15 12.90 -0.53 17.92
N PRO A 16 13.25 -1.78 18.24
CA PRO A 16 13.19 -2.25 19.61
C PRO A 16 14.20 -1.54 20.51
N LEU A 17 15.24 -0.96 19.94
CA LEU A 17 16.25 -0.27 20.71
C LEU A 17 16.01 1.24 20.77
N GLY A 18 15.08 1.75 20.00
CA GLY A 18 14.81 3.18 19.95
C GLY A 18 15.94 4.01 19.39
N LEU A 19 16.87 3.39 18.67
CA LEU A 19 18.08 4.04 18.22
C LEU A 19 18.09 4.34 16.74
N SER A 20 17.36 3.56 15.95
CA SER A 20 17.32 3.74 14.50
C SER A 20 16.05 4.45 14.10
N CYS A 21 16.06 5.02 12.90
CA CYS A 21 14.87 5.56 12.31
C CYS A 21 13.90 4.43 12.00
N LYS A 22 12.63 4.67 12.24
CA LYS A 22 11.59 3.74 11.82
C LYS A 22 11.59 3.67 10.30
N PRO A 23 11.46 2.48 9.69
CA PRO A 23 11.35 2.39 8.25
C PRO A 23 10.09 3.09 7.79
N GLU A 24 10.19 3.77 6.68
CA GLU A 24 9.02 4.35 6.04
C GLU A 24 8.21 3.24 5.41
N VAL A 25 6.91 3.36 5.53
CA VAL A 25 5.99 2.41 4.91
C VAL A 25 4.98 3.15 4.06
N VAL A 26 4.45 2.43 3.10
CA VAL A 26 3.28 2.84 2.32
C VAL A 26 2.23 1.74 2.44
N TYR A 27 1.00 2.09 2.08
CA TYR A 27 -0.14 1.19 2.22
C TYR A 27 -0.80 0.97 0.88
N ARG A 28 -1.39 -0.20 0.71
CA ARG A 28 -2.22 -0.48 -0.45
C ARG A 28 -3.45 -1.27 -0.04
N GLY A 29 -4.63 -0.73 -0.34
CA GLY A 29 -5.88 -1.48 -0.22
C GLY A 29 -6.07 -2.33 -1.46
N ASP A 30 -6.37 -3.60 -1.28
CA ASP A 30 -6.53 -4.53 -2.39
C ASP A 30 -7.50 -5.64 -2.01
N LYS A 31 -8.17 -6.20 -2.99
CA LYS A 31 -9.14 -7.27 -2.77
C LYS A 31 -8.50 -8.66 -2.78
N ARG A 32 -7.30 -8.78 -3.33
CA ARG A 32 -6.62 -10.07 -3.48
C ARG A 32 -6.12 -10.60 -2.15
N HIS A 33 -6.28 -11.90 -1.97
CA HIS A 33 -5.93 -12.59 -0.73
C HIS A 33 -4.42 -12.59 -0.49
N PRO A 34 -3.98 -12.48 0.79
CA PRO A 34 -2.55 -12.51 1.12
C PRO A 34 -1.83 -13.75 0.65
N LYS A 35 -2.51 -14.87 0.56
CA LYS A 35 -1.92 -16.10 0.05
C LYS A 35 -1.33 -15.91 -1.35
N ILE A 36 -1.96 -15.06 -2.16
CA ILE A 36 -1.49 -14.75 -3.50
C ILE A 36 -0.42 -13.66 -3.43
N ILE A 37 -0.71 -12.58 -2.73
CA ILE A 37 0.14 -11.40 -2.72
C ILE A 37 1.47 -11.66 -2.01
N PHE A 38 1.47 -12.41 -0.92
CA PHE A 38 2.72 -12.74 -0.22
C PHE A 38 3.63 -13.64 -1.07
N ARG A 39 3.08 -14.35 -2.02
CA ARG A 39 3.85 -15.22 -2.92
C ARG A 39 4.30 -14.48 -4.18
N GLU A 40 3.44 -13.65 -4.75
CA GLU A 40 3.67 -13.08 -6.08
C GLU A 40 4.02 -11.59 -6.07
N GLY A 41 3.68 -10.89 -4.99
CA GLY A 41 3.81 -9.43 -4.94
C GLY A 41 2.73 -8.75 -5.77
N PHE A 42 2.96 -7.47 -6.05
CA PHE A 42 2.07 -6.67 -6.89
C PHE A 42 2.73 -6.44 -8.25
N GLN A 43 1.96 -6.59 -9.31
CA GLN A 43 2.44 -6.40 -10.68
C GLN A 43 1.73 -5.20 -11.30
N PRO A 44 2.42 -4.40 -12.12
CA PRO A 44 1.78 -3.30 -12.82
C PRO A 44 0.85 -3.81 -13.92
N LEU A 45 -0.11 -2.97 -14.31
CA LEU A 45 -1.08 -3.35 -15.34
C LEU A 45 -0.49 -3.31 -16.76
N GLY A 46 0.53 -2.49 -16.98
CA GLY A 46 1.13 -2.32 -18.30
C GLY A 46 2.43 -1.53 -18.26
N ASP A 47 2.72 -0.80 -19.32
CA ASP A 47 4.02 -0.19 -19.56
C ASP A 47 4.05 1.33 -19.54
N SER A 48 2.91 1.98 -19.39
CA SER A 48 2.87 3.44 -19.44
C SER A 48 3.60 4.06 -18.27
N LYS A 49 4.59 4.91 -18.56
CA LYS A 49 5.40 5.58 -17.55
C LYS A 49 4.97 7.02 -17.30
N ASN A 50 3.79 7.40 -17.78
CA ASN A 50 3.28 8.73 -17.58
C ASN A 50 2.59 8.84 -16.22
N VAL A 51 3.21 9.59 -15.29
CA VAL A 51 2.71 9.71 -13.92
C VAL A 51 1.34 10.37 -13.87
N TYR A 52 1.11 11.40 -14.68
CA TYR A 52 -0.18 12.07 -14.69
C TYR A 52 -1.30 11.14 -15.16
N LEU A 53 -1.07 10.43 -16.25
CA LEU A 53 -2.07 9.48 -16.76
C LEU A 53 -2.33 8.35 -15.78
N HIS A 54 -1.29 7.88 -15.09
CA HIS A 54 -1.45 6.89 -14.04
C HIS A 54 -2.36 7.42 -12.92
N ALA A 55 -2.13 8.65 -12.49
CA ALA A 55 -2.90 9.24 -11.39
C ALA A 55 -4.36 9.47 -11.76
N VAL A 56 -4.64 9.77 -13.02
CA VAL A 56 -6.01 9.98 -13.51
C VAL A 56 -6.74 8.65 -13.66
N ASP A 57 -6.12 7.69 -14.35
CA ASP A 57 -6.70 6.38 -14.61
C ASP A 57 -5.58 5.39 -14.95
N ASN A 58 -5.26 4.53 -14.01
CA ASN A 58 -4.14 3.60 -14.19
C ASN A 58 -4.41 2.48 -15.19
N LYS A 59 -5.63 2.38 -15.70
CA LYS A 59 -6.02 1.32 -16.62
C LYS A 59 -5.97 1.76 -18.08
N ASN A 60 -6.00 3.06 -18.36
CA ASN A 60 -6.09 3.56 -19.70
C ASN A 60 -5.23 4.82 -19.91
N PRO A 61 -4.01 4.70 -20.44
CA PRO A 61 -3.33 3.44 -20.81
C PRO A 61 -2.89 2.64 -19.60
N PRO A 62 -2.72 1.30 -19.73
CA PRO A 62 -2.30 0.49 -18.60
C PRO A 62 -0.96 0.96 -18.07
N SER A 63 -0.93 1.24 -16.78
CA SER A 63 0.19 1.89 -16.11
C SER A 63 1.29 0.91 -15.72
N ASN A 64 2.55 1.37 -15.78
CA ASN A 64 3.68 0.67 -15.22
C ASN A 64 3.89 0.96 -13.73
N PHE A 65 3.00 1.70 -13.12
CA PHE A 65 3.10 2.04 -11.69
C PHE A 65 2.08 1.28 -10.87
N ILE A 66 2.45 0.96 -9.65
CA ILE A 66 1.53 0.40 -8.66
C ILE A 66 1.18 1.50 -7.68
N SER A 67 -0.11 1.75 -7.49
CA SER A 67 -0.59 2.78 -6.59
C SER A 67 -0.45 2.34 -5.14
N THR A 68 0.21 3.15 -4.36
CA THR A 68 0.25 3.02 -2.90
C THR A 68 -0.07 4.38 -2.30
N SER A 69 -0.27 4.45 -1.00
CA SER A 69 -0.55 5.70 -0.32
C SER A 69 0.24 5.79 0.97
N MET A 70 0.63 7.01 1.33
CA MET A 70 1.16 7.28 2.66
C MET A 70 0.05 7.43 3.69
N ASP A 71 -1.19 7.57 3.25
CA ASP A 71 -2.36 7.71 4.11
C ASP A 71 -3.04 6.36 4.27
N MET A 72 -2.94 5.80 5.49
CA MET A 72 -3.55 4.51 5.79
C MET A 72 -5.06 4.52 5.60
N GLU A 73 -5.72 5.59 5.99
CA GLU A 73 -7.19 5.68 5.90
C GLU A 73 -7.66 5.61 4.44
N ARG A 74 -6.94 6.25 3.53
CA ARG A 74 -7.26 6.16 2.10
C ARG A 74 -7.11 4.75 1.57
N SER A 75 -6.08 4.06 2.03
CA SER A 75 -5.86 2.68 1.62
C SER A 75 -6.95 1.75 2.17
N VAL A 76 -7.44 2.03 3.37
CA VAL A 76 -8.59 1.30 3.95
C VAL A 76 -9.84 1.52 3.09
N GLU A 77 -10.06 2.73 2.61
CA GLU A 77 -11.19 3.01 1.72
C GLU A 77 -11.11 2.18 0.43
N PHE A 78 -9.92 2.06 -0.15
CA PHE A 78 -9.74 1.20 -1.33
C PHE A 78 -9.97 -0.27 -1.00
N ALA A 79 -9.53 -0.73 0.18
CA ALA A 79 -9.72 -2.11 0.59
C ALA A 79 -11.20 -2.46 0.75
N SER A 80 -12.01 -1.51 1.24
CA SER A 80 -13.44 -1.72 1.48
C SER A 80 -14.31 -1.17 0.35
N MET A 81 -13.71 -0.84 -0.77
CA MET A 81 -14.44 -0.29 -1.92
C MET A 81 -15.57 -1.22 -2.35
N TYR A 82 -16.67 -0.63 -2.79
CA TYR A 82 -17.91 -1.34 -3.20
C TYR A 82 -18.61 -2.06 -2.04
N ASN A 83 -18.34 -1.64 -0.79
CA ASN A 83 -18.90 -2.27 0.41
C ASN A 83 -18.64 -3.77 0.47
N THR A 84 -17.46 -4.17 0.05
CA THR A 84 -16.99 -5.56 0.14
C THR A 84 -15.71 -5.60 0.96
N PRO A 85 -15.43 -6.71 1.65
CA PRO A 85 -14.19 -6.80 2.43
C PRO A 85 -12.97 -6.84 1.54
N GLY A 86 -11.83 -6.46 2.10
CA GLY A 86 -10.57 -6.47 1.40
C GLY A 86 -9.41 -6.55 2.37
N PHE A 87 -8.24 -6.10 1.93
CA PHE A 87 -7.02 -6.21 2.71
C PHE A 87 -6.22 -4.92 2.61
N LEU A 88 -5.66 -4.52 3.75
CA LEU A 88 -4.72 -3.41 3.82
C LEU A 88 -3.31 -3.98 3.90
N TYR A 89 -2.55 -3.81 2.84
CA TYR A 89 -1.15 -4.25 2.81
C TYR A 89 -0.24 -3.15 3.30
N ILE A 90 0.73 -3.53 4.13
CA ILE A 90 1.75 -2.64 4.64
C ILE A 90 3.04 -2.98 3.91
N ILE A 91 3.63 -2.00 3.23
CA ILE A 91 4.71 -2.20 2.29
C ILE A 91 5.87 -1.27 2.66
N LYS A 92 7.09 -1.80 2.66
CA LYS A 92 8.28 -0.97 2.80
C LYS A 92 8.30 0.03 1.65
N LYS A 93 8.42 1.32 1.97
CA LYS A 93 8.40 2.36 0.94
C LYS A 93 9.59 2.17 0.00
N PRO A 94 9.34 1.91 -1.30
CA PRO A 94 10.43 1.75 -2.25
C PRO A 94 11.18 3.06 -2.48
N ASN A 95 12.50 2.97 -2.63
CA ASN A 95 13.33 4.15 -2.87
C ASN A 95 13.00 4.84 -4.20
N ASN A 96 12.50 4.07 -5.17
CA ASN A 96 12.12 4.60 -6.47
C ASN A 96 10.65 5.01 -6.57
N GLY A 97 9.93 5.00 -5.46
CA GLY A 97 8.54 5.47 -5.44
C GLY A 97 8.44 6.94 -5.78
N VAL A 98 7.46 7.29 -6.60
CA VAL A 98 7.22 8.65 -7.03
C VAL A 98 6.11 9.26 -6.18
N ASP A 99 6.44 10.33 -5.46
CA ASP A 99 5.43 11.11 -4.74
C ASP A 99 4.65 11.91 -5.79
N VAL A 100 3.45 11.46 -6.07
CA VAL A 100 2.63 12.02 -7.16
C VAL A 100 2.35 13.50 -6.94
N ASN A 101 2.03 13.89 -5.70
CA ASN A 101 1.74 15.30 -5.40
C ASN A 101 2.96 16.19 -5.60
N LYS A 102 4.14 15.72 -5.20
CA LYS A 102 5.38 16.49 -5.43
C LYS A 102 5.72 16.58 -6.90
N PHE A 103 5.53 15.48 -7.63
CA PHE A 103 5.88 15.43 -9.04
C PHE A 103 4.96 16.28 -9.90
N LEU A 104 3.66 16.22 -9.64
CA LEU A 104 2.64 16.92 -10.45
C LEU A 104 2.28 18.30 -9.91
N GLY A 105 2.57 18.56 -8.64
CA GLY A 105 2.22 19.82 -8.00
C GLY A 105 0.72 20.06 -8.03
N ASN A 106 0.31 21.25 -8.47
CA ASN A 106 -1.10 21.61 -8.53
C ASN A 106 -1.88 20.87 -9.62
N LYS A 107 -1.20 20.08 -10.46
CA LYS A 107 -1.85 19.26 -11.49
C LYS A 107 -2.22 17.86 -10.96
N SER A 108 -1.88 17.55 -9.71
CA SER A 108 -2.25 16.27 -9.13
C SER A 108 -3.79 16.16 -9.07
N PRO A 109 -4.38 15.11 -9.68
CA PRO A 109 -5.84 15.02 -9.76
C PRO A 109 -6.51 14.65 -8.43
N TYR A 110 -5.79 13.93 -7.56
CA TYR A 110 -6.35 13.45 -6.30
C TYR A 110 -5.34 13.63 -5.17
N PRO A 111 -5.02 14.90 -4.81
CA PRO A 111 -3.95 15.15 -3.82
C PRO A 111 -4.21 14.56 -2.44
N HIS A 112 -5.48 14.38 -2.08
CA HIS A 112 -5.86 13.79 -0.79
C HIS A 112 -5.49 12.30 -0.67
N GLU A 113 -5.18 11.64 -1.78
CA GLU A 113 -4.79 10.25 -1.75
C GLU A 113 -3.34 10.04 -1.31
N ALA A 114 -2.56 11.11 -1.25
CA ALA A 114 -1.14 11.05 -0.85
C ALA A 114 -0.41 9.90 -1.54
N GLU A 115 -0.60 9.79 -2.85
CA GLU A 115 -0.15 8.64 -3.62
C GLU A 115 1.36 8.59 -3.79
N ILE A 116 1.91 7.39 -3.58
CA ILE A 116 3.26 7.02 -3.99
C ILE A 116 3.11 6.01 -5.12
N ALA A 117 3.44 6.40 -6.33
CA ALA A 117 3.38 5.53 -7.50
C ALA A 117 4.69 4.76 -7.60
N VAL A 118 4.62 3.44 -7.51
CA VAL A 118 5.81 2.58 -7.51
C VAL A 118 6.03 2.03 -8.91
N PRO A 119 7.13 2.39 -9.58
CA PRO A 119 7.39 1.87 -10.93
C PRO A 119 7.75 0.39 -10.89
N GLY A 120 7.21 -0.35 -11.83
CA GLY A 120 7.42 -1.78 -11.92
C GLY A 120 6.64 -2.55 -10.86
N SER A 121 7.14 -3.71 -10.49
CA SER A 121 6.47 -4.57 -9.51
C SER A 121 6.93 -4.28 -8.09
N ILE A 122 6.11 -4.70 -7.13
CA ILE A 122 6.47 -4.72 -5.71
C ILE A 122 6.73 -6.17 -5.32
N SER A 123 7.96 -6.47 -4.93
CA SER A 123 8.36 -7.82 -4.53
C SER A 123 7.71 -8.24 -3.21
N PRO A 124 7.40 -9.53 -3.04
CA PRO A 124 6.95 -10.04 -1.74
C PRO A 124 7.88 -9.69 -0.59
N LYS A 125 9.17 -9.55 -0.84
CA LYS A 125 10.15 -9.20 0.19
C LYS A 125 9.88 -7.83 0.81
N ASP A 126 9.23 -6.94 0.07
CA ASP A 126 8.96 -5.59 0.54
C ASP A 126 7.57 -5.47 1.18
N ILE A 127 6.79 -6.54 1.17
CA ILE A 127 5.48 -6.56 1.81
C ILE A 127 5.66 -7.03 3.25
N ILE A 128 5.45 -6.11 4.19
CA ILE A 128 5.68 -6.38 5.61
C ILE A 128 4.57 -7.24 6.19
N GLY A 129 3.33 -6.92 5.86
CA GLY A 129 2.20 -7.62 6.42
C GLY A 129 0.88 -7.17 5.83
N VAL A 130 -0.19 -7.64 6.43
CA VAL A 130 -1.55 -7.37 5.96
C VAL A 130 -2.51 -7.28 7.14
N THR A 131 -3.50 -6.42 7.01
CA THR A 131 -4.61 -6.33 7.95
C THR A 131 -5.90 -6.53 7.17
N PRO A 132 -6.70 -7.56 7.52
CA PRO A 132 -8.01 -7.73 6.88
C PRO A 132 -8.96 -6.59 7.24
N ILE A 133 -9.72 -6.14 6.25
CA ILE A 133 -10.64 -5.01 6.40
C ILE A 133 -12.06 -5.48 6.09
N ASN A 134 -12.99 -5.15 6.98
CA ASN A 134 -14.40 -5.45 6.77
C ASN A 134 -15.00 -4.57 5.67
N ALA A 135 -16.17 -4.95 5.19
CA ALA A 135 -16.86 -4.21 4.14
C ALA A 135 -17.17 -2.76 4.53
N ASP A 136 -17.31 -2.48 5.82
CA ASP A 136 -17.59 -1.13 6.32
C ASP A 136 -16.31 -0.30 6.56
N GLY A 137 -15.15 -0.85 6.27
CA GLY A 137 -13.87 -0.17 6.48
C GLY A 137 -13.26 -0.39 7.85
N SER A 138 -13.92 -1.13 8.73
CA SER A 138 -13.36 -1.42 10.05
C SER A 138 -12.31 -2.54 9.98
N PHE A 139 -11.38 -2.52 10.92
CA PHE A 139 -10.38 -3.58 11.02
C PHE A 139 -11.00 -4.85 11.59
N VAL A 140 -10.57 -6.00 11.06
CA VAL A 140 -11.05 -7.30 11.55
C VAL A 140 -10.55 -7.59 12.96
N GLY A 141 -9.42 -7.00 13.34
CA GLY A 141 -8.97 -7.08 14.72
C GLY A 141 -7.51 -7.49 14.87
N PHE A 142 -6.88 -7.99 13.82
CA PHE A 142 -5.47 -8.39 13.89
C PHE A 142 -4.79 -8.28 12.53
N SER A 143 -3.48 -8.12 12.60
CA SER A 143 -2.62 -8.05 11.43
C SER A 143 -1.76 -9.30 11.35
N PHE A 144 -1.37 -9.66 10.15
CA PHE A 144 -0.47 -10.78 9.92
C PHE A 144 0.82 -10.28 9.31
N LEU A 145 1.94 -10.73 9.86
CA LEU A 145 3.23 -10.50 9.20
C LEU A 145 3.36 -11.44 8.01
N ASN A 146 4.09 -10.98 7.00
CA ASN A 146 4.35 -11.82 5.83
C ASN A 146 5.38 -12.89 6.17
N PRO A 147 5.01 -14.16 6.25
CA PRO A 147 5.97 -15.23 6.62
C PRO A 147 6.96 -15.56 5.50
N LEU A 148 6.69 -15.09 4.28
CA LEU A 148 7.54 -15.37 3.12
C LEU A 148 8.54 -14.25 2.84
N ARG A 149 8.51 -13.23 3.67
CA ARG A 149 9.36 -12.06 3.50
C ARG A 149 10.83 -12.35 3.77
#